data_0f43a297d661a8cb3eba855eb1a2b920
#
_entry.id   0f43a297d661a8cb3eba855eb1a2b920
#
_cell.length_a   1.000
_cell.length_b   1.000
_cell.length_c   1.000
_cell.angle_alpha   90.00
_cell.angle_beta   90.00
_cell.angle_gamma   90.00
#
_symmetry.space_group_name_H-M   'P 1'
#
loop_
_entity.id
_entity.type
_entity.pdbx_description
1 polymer ?
#
loop_
_entity_poly.entity_id
_entity_poly.type
_entity_poly.pdbx_seq_one_letter_code
_entity_poly.pdbx_strand_id
1 'polypeptide(L)'
;MRTLRFFISSRAAGPTCRVATVPSQVIRGEASAPAINMRTVATDGEYADGPARVLLPLLGIYALGTVSLQGFNLVYLRVAQDIGAGDASGLITAIPGIVLGVACFLYGTLGDFIPLRRIVDVGVGLIVVGSLLGFVFSSSLVGIIVARALQTLGYQAAASAYMILATAIRDPKKRGLYVGLMCAAFQGGTAIGMLSGGILADINWALLLLIPLAGLACLPIMGRRVPARTRAGRVDVVGLAIFSSLALLLTLVAANPHWWLIAGLVLGGVIFWRYIGRARAPFITRSFFTNVPWARSISLILIVYCMNFTVAPLMN
;
A
#
# COMPACT_ATOMS: atom_id res chain seq x y z
N MET A 1 29.41 5.24 -48.49
CA MET A 1 29.74 5.48 -47.11
C MET A 1 29.56 6.97 -46.85
N ARG A 2 28.38 7.41 -46.39
CA ARG A 2 28.04 8.85 -46.31
C ARG A 2 27.88 9.23 -44.87
N THR A 3 28.78 10.08 -44.42
CA THR A 3 28.79 10.82 -43.16
C THR A 3 27.67 11.85 -43.13
N LEU A 4 26.77 11.78 -42.17
CA LEU A 4 25.81 12.87 -41.88
C LEU A 4 26.38 13.71 -40.73
N ARG A 5 26.92 14.89 -41.13
CA ARG A 5 27.21 16.00 -40.21
C ARG A 5 25.91 16.78 -40.00
N PHE A 6 25.45 16.90 -38.76
CA PHE A 6 24.42 17.86 -38.41
C PHE A 6 25.06 19.16 -37.93
N PHE A 7 24.72 20.21 -38.64
CA PHE A 7 25.12 21.61 -38.48
C PHE A 7 24.48 22.20 -37.24
N ILE A 8 25.27 22.71 -36.32
CA ILE A 8 24.81 23.62 -35.27
C ILE A 8 24.99 25.05 -35.83
N SER A 9 23.87 25.68 -36.15
CA SER A 9 23.84 27.13 -36.45
C SER A 9 23.28 27.87 -35.26
N SER A 10 24.12 28.62 -34.61
CA SER A 10 23.79 29.67 -33.65
C SER A 10 23.14 30.86 -34.38
N ARG A 11 21.94 31.27 -33.95
CA ARG A 11 21.54 32.69 -34.03
C ARG A 11 20.46 33.00 -32.96
N ALA A 12 20.79 34.00 -32.17
CA ALA A 12 19.95 34.64 -31.20
C ALA A 12 18.74 35.34 -31.83
N ALA A 13 17.59 35.26 -31.17
CA ALA A 13 16.61 36.32 -30.94
C ALA A 13 15.38 35.70 -30.27
N GLY A 14 15.04 36.12 -29.06
CA GLY A 14 13.88 35.65 -28.32
C GLY A 14 12.54 36.13 -28.92
N PRO A 15 11.47 35.43 -28.61
CA PRO A 15 10.25 36.12 -28.22
C PRO A 15 9.88 35.76 -26.81
N THR A 16 9.64 36.79 -26.03
CA THR A 16 9.02 36.80 -24.74
C THR A 16 7.71 36.00 -24.77
N CYS A 17 7.71 34.85 -24.13
CA CYS A 17 6.48 34.08 -23.87
C CYS A 17 5.65 34.88 -22.87
N ARG A 18 4.68 35.66 -23.33
CA ARG A 18 3.62 36.25 -22.49
C ARG A 18 2.83 35.10 -21.92
N VAL A 19 2.99 34.85 -20.63
CA VAL A 19 2.06 34.05 -19.84
C VAL A 19 0.71 34.79 -19.92
N ALA A 20 -0.23 34.22 -20.65
CA ALA A 20 -1.61 34.68 -20.67
C ALA A 20 -2.17 34.53 -19.24
N THR A 21 -2.31 35.64 -18.54
CA THR A 21 -3.08 35.75 -17.31
C THR A 21 -4.53 35.44 -17.65
N VAL A 22 -5.01 34.27 -17.27
CA VAL A 22 -6.42 33.90 -17.31
C VAL A 22 -7.16 34.81 -16.33
N PRO A 23 -8.24 35.52 -16.76
CA PRO A 23 -8.99 36.38 -15.88
C PRO A 23 -9.67 35.57 -14.76
N SER A 24 -9.51 36.00 -13.53
CA SER A 24 -10.01 35.39 -12.29
C SER A 24 -11.54 35.51 -12.07
N GLN A 25 -12.35 35.58 -13.11
CA GLN A 25 -13.81 35.84 -12.99
C GLN A 25 -14.74 34.74 -13.51
N VAL A 26 -14.31 33.51 -13.81
CA VAL A 26 -15.20 32.45 -14.30
C VAL A 26 -15.36 31.27 -13.31
N ILE A 27 -14.94 31.40 -12.06
CA ILE A 27 -15.20 30.36 -11.03
C ILE A 27 -16.01 30.95 -9.89
N ARG A 28 -17.27 31.35 -10.20
CA ARG A 28 -18.32 31.51 -9.19
C ARG A 28 -19.48 30.66 -9.60
N GLY A 29 -19.62 29.48 -9.02
CA GLY A 29 -20.83 28.68 -9.21
C GLY A 29 -20.72 27.18 -8.99
N GLU A 30 -19.73 26.68 -8.28
CA GLU A 30 -19.80 25.31 -7.74
C GLU A 30 -19.30 25.32 -6.31
N ALA A 31 -20.10 24.71 -5.42
CA ALA A 31 -19.77 24.57 -4.00
C ALA A 31 -18.38 23.91 -3.90
N SER A 32 -17.38 24.71 -3.61
CA SER A 32 -15.99 24.29 -3.49
C SER A 32 -15.89 23.27 -2.37
N ALA A 33 -15.70 22.00 -2.74
CA ALA A 33 -15.01 21.09 -1.84
C ALA A 33 -13.74 21.82 -1.38
N PRO A 34 -13.43 21.86 -0.07
CA PRO A 34 -12.30 22.63 0.43
C PRO A 34 -11.06 22.11 -0.26
N ALA A 35 -10.49 22.94 -1.14
CA ALA A 35 -9.20 22.65 -1.76
C ALA A 35 -8.24 22.26 -0.64
N ILE A 36 -7.68 21.04 -0.74
CA ILE A 36 -6.68 20.54 0.20
C ILE A 36 -5.57 21.57 0.23
N ASN A 37 -5.53 22.40 1.27
CA ASN A 37 -4.47 23.37 1.45
C ASN A 37 -3.22 22.61 1.91
N MET A 38 -2.50 22.03 0.96
CA MET A 38 -1.23 21.34 1.20
C MET A 38 -0.16 22.26 1.82
N ARG A 39 -0.43 23.57 1.93
CA ARG A 39 0.50 24.53 2.52
C ARG A 39 0.66 24.40 4.04
N THR A 40 -0.26 23.69 4.73
CA THR A 40 -0.17 23.52 6.19
C THR A 40 0.53 22.24 6.63
N VAL A 41 1.01 21.40 5.70
CA VAL A 41 1.58 20.08 6.03
C VAL A 41 3.05 20.14 6.45
N ALA A 42 3.78 21.19 6.12
CA ALA A 42 5.18 21.31 6.55
C ALA A 42 5.52 22.75 6.90
N THR A 43 5.65 23.07 8.18
CA THR A 43 6.48 24.21 8.61
C THR A 43 7.94 23.77 8.50
N ASP A 44 8.76 24.62 7.92
CA ASP A 44 10.15 24.38 7.52
C ASP A 44 11.12 23.95 8.65
N GLY A 45 10.66 23.89 9.91
CA GLY A 45 11.46 23.53 11.07
C GLY A 45 11.40 22.06 11.51
N GLU A 46 10.37 21.31 11.12
CA GLU A 46 10.15 19.95 11.67
C GLU A 46 10.89 18.84 10.87
N TYR A 47 11.32 19.15 9.64
CA TYR A 47 12.16 18.28 8.80
C TYR A 47 13.63 18.70 8.71
N ALA A 48 14.08 19.67 9.52
CA ALA A 48 15.45 20.18 9.49
C ALA A 48 16.50 19.08 9.77
N ASP A 49 16.16 18.08 10.57
CA ASP A 49 17.02 16.95 10.95
C ASP A 49 17.07 15.79 9.93
N GLY A 50 16.51 16.00 8.73
CA GLY A 50 16.54 15.04 7.62
C GLY A 50 15.41 14.00 7.68
N PRO A 51 14.60 13.89 6.61
CA PRO A 51 13.50 12.94 6.51
C PRO A 51 13.99 11.47 6.61
N ALA A 52 15.26 11.20 6.32
CA ALA A 52 15.85 9.87 6.36
C ALA A 52 15.73 9.18 7.72
N ARG A 53 15.86 9.94 8.84
CA ARG A 53 15.81 9.37 10.20
C ARG A 53 14.46 8.76 10.59
N VAL A 54 13.38 9.16 9.91
CA VAL A 54 12.04 8.58 10.10
C VAL A 54 11.69 7.61 8.99
N LEU A 55 12.01 7.96 7.75
CA LEU A 55 11.63 7.17 6.58
C LEU A 55 12.38 5.82 6.51
N LEU A 56 13.70 5.81 6.78
CA LEU A 56 14.49 4.57 6.68
C LEU A 56 14.04 3.48 7.68
N PRO A 57 13.76 3.77 8.97
CA PRO A 57 13.22 2.78 9.89
C PRO A 57 11.85 2.23 9.45
N LEU A 58 10.94 3.10 8.96
CA LEU A 58 9.66 2.65 8.42
C LEU A 58 9.81 1.74 7.21
N LEU A 59 10.77 2.08 6.34
CA LEU A 59 11.12 1.27 5.18
C LEU A 59 11.67 -0.09 5.59
N GLY A 60 12.50 -0.14 6.65
CA GLY A 60 13.03 -1.37 7.23
C GLY A 60 11.94 -2.30 7.74
N ILE A 61 10.98 -1.77 8.51
CA ILE A 61 9.82 -2.54 9.01
C ILE A 61 9.02 -3.11 7.82
N TYR A 62 8.75 -2.28 6.82
CA TYR A 62 8.04 -2.70 5.61
C TYR A 62 8.81 -3.77 4.83
N ALA A 63 10.11 -3.60 4.61
CA ALA A 63 10.93 -4.54 3.86
C ALA A 63 10.96 -5.92 4.54
N LEU A 64 11.15 -5.97 5.87
CA LEU A 64 11.14 -7.22 6.63
C LEU A 64 9.77 -7.90 6.61
N GLY A 65 8.68 -7.12 6.68
CA GLY A 65 7.32 -7.64 6.47
C GLY A 65 7.15 -8.24 5.08
N THR A 66 7.67 -7.58 4.04
CA THR A 66 7.64 -8.08 2.66
C THR A 66 8.45 -9.36 2.50
N VAL A 67 9.63 -9.46 3.12
CA VAL A 67 10.45 -10.69 3.14
C VAL A 67 9.63 -11.86 3.69
N SER A 68 8.99 -11.70 4.85
CA SER A 68 8.14 -12.73 5.44
C SER A 68 6.95 -13.08 4.54
N LEU A 69 6.27 -12.07 3.98
CA LEU A 69 5.12 -12.28 3.09
C LEU A 69 5.50 -13.14 1.88
N GLN A 70 6.58 -12.78 1.21
CA GLN A 70 6.98 -13.43 -0.04
C GLN A 70 7.63 -14.79 0.21
N GLY A 71 8.35 -14.94 1.32
CA GLY A 71 8.85 -16.26 1.76
C GLY A 71 7.69 -17.24 1.98
N PHE A 72 6.63 -16.80 2.66
CA PHE A 72 5.44 -17.63 2.84
C PHE A 72 4.70 -17.92 1.53
N ASN A 73 4.60 -16.96 0.63
CA ASN A 73 3.97 -17.16 -0.67
C ASN A 73 4.70 -18.21 -1.52
N LEU A 74 6.00 -18.42 -1.29
CA LEU A 74 6.76 -19.47 -1.95
C LEU A 74 6.46 -20.85 -1.34
N VAL A 75 6.36 -20.94 -0.01
CA VAL A 75 6.33 -22.23 0.71
C VAL A 75 4.93 -22.64 1.20
N TYR A 76 3.87 -21.90 0.85
CA TYR A 76 2.52 -22.12 1.38
C TYR A 76 1.97 -23.53 1.14
N LEU A 77 2.31 -24.17 0.00
CA LEU A 77 1.90 -25.55 -0.28
C LEU A 77 2.56 -26.54 0.67
N ARG A 78 3.85 -26.37 0.96
CA ARG A 78 4.56 -27.19 1.93
C ARG A 78 3.98 -27.00 3.35
N VAL A 79 3.75 -25.77 3.75
CA VAL A 79 3.06 -25.45 5.02
C VAL A 79 1.70 -26.15 5.08
N ALA A 80 0.91 -26.08 4.00
CA ALA A 80 -0.40 -26.72 3.93
C ALA A 80 -0.33 -28.24 4.05
N GLN A 81 0.69 -28.86 3.46
CA GLN A 81 0.93 -30.31 3.58
C GLN A 81 1.28 -30.69 5.02
N ASP A 82 2.21 -29.93 5.66
CA ASP A 82 2.66 -30.21 7.02
C ASP A 82 1.54 -30.13 8.05
N ILE A 83 0.56 -29.22 7.85
CA ILE A 83 -0.59 -29.04 8.78
C ILE A 83 -1.84 -29.79 8.32
N GLY A 84 -1.80 -30.53 7.21
CA GLY A 84 -2.94 -31.28 6.67
C GLY A 84 -4.09 -30.39 6.17
N ALA A 85 -3.79 -29.20 5.62
CA ALA A 85 -4.81 -28.24 5.23
C ALA A 85 -5.58 -28.63 3.93
N GLY A 86 -5.09 -29.59 3.16
CA GLY A 86 -5.74 -30.09 1.93
C GLY A 86 -6.15 -28.98 0.96
N ASP A 87 -7.42 -28.99 0.55
CA ASP A 87 -7.98 -28.02 -0.42
C ASP A 87 -8.02 -26.57 0.09
N ALA A 88 -7.87 -26.37 1.40
CA ALA A 88 -7.86 -25.04 2.02
C ALA A 88 -6.49 -24.34 1.97
N SER A 89 -5.49 -24.94 1.34
CA SER A 89 -4.11 -24.41 1.22
C SER A 89 -4.05 -22.99 0.66
N GLY A 90 -4.87 -22.68 -0.33
CA GLY A 90 -4.93 -21.35 -0.95
C GLY A 90 -5.35 -20.23 0.00
N LEU A 91 -6.07 -20.54 1.09
CA LEU A 91 -6.50 -19.54 2.07
C LEU A 91 -5.32 -18.93 2.85
N ILE A 92 -4.21 -19.66 2.97
CA ILE A 92 -2.99 -19.19 3.64
C ILE A 92 -2.42 -17.93 2.99
N THR A 93 -2.59 -17.78 1.68
CA THR A 93 -2.10 -16.63 0.90
C THR A 93 -3.23 -15.67 0.52
N ALA A 94 -4.41 -16.19 0.19
CA ALA A 94 -5.54 -15.37 -0.25
C ALA A 94 -6.05 -14.41 0.83
N ILE A 95 -6.25 -14.89 2.06
CA ILE A 95 -6.78 -14.05 3.15
C ILE A 95 -5.82 -12.92 3.52
N PRO A 96 -4.51 -13.16 3.76
CA PRO A 96 -3.56 -12.06 3.94
C PRO A 96 -3.49 -11.10 2.75
N GLY A 97 -3.64 -11.58 1.52
CA GLY A 97 -3.71 -10.73 0.32
C GLY A 97 -4.91 -9.78 0.32
N ILE A 98 -6.09 -10.26 0.71
CA ILE A 98 -7.30 -9.44 0.89
C ILE A 98 -7.06 -8.40 1.99
N VAL A 99 -6.51 -8.83 3.13
CA VAL A 99 -6.20 -7.96 4.27
C VAL A 99 -5.21 -6.87 3.84
N LEU A 100 -4.21 -7.20 3.02
CA LEU A 100 -3.27 -6.22 2.47
C LEU A 100 -3.98 -5.14 1.66
N GLY A 101 -4.87 -5.53 0.74
CA GLY A 101 -5.63 -4.60 -0.09
C GLY A 101 -6.51 -3.66 0.76
N VAL A 102 -7.23 -4.22 1.72
CA VAL A 102 -8.06 -3.44 2.66
C VAL A 102 -7.20 -2.50 3.52
N ALA A 103 -6.07 -2.99 4.04
CA ALA A 103 -5.16 -2.21 4.88
C ALA A 103 -4.57 -1.00 4.14
N CYS A 104 -4.26 -1.12 2.84
CA CYS A 104 -3.78 0.00 2.03
C CYS A 104 -4.78 1.18 2.05
N PHE A 105 -6.06 0.89 1.85
CA PHE A 105 -7.11 1.90 1.89
C PHE A 105 -7.38 2.41 3.31
N LEU A 106 -7.45 1.50 4.27
CA LEU A 106 -7.69 1.83 5.67
C LEU A 106 -6.64 2.82 6.19
N TYR A 107 -5.38 2.50 6.07
CA TYR A 107 -4.30 3.35 6.57
C TYR A 107 -4.12 4.63 5.76
N GLY A 108 -4.37 4.60 4.45
CA GLY A 108 -4.42 5.80 3.63
C GLY A 108 -5.45 6.80 4.14
N THR A 109 -6.65 6.32 4.49
CA THR A 109 -7.74 7.15 5.04
C THR A 109 -7.47 7.54 6.50
N LEU A 110 -7.03 6.60 7.34
CA LEU A 110 -6.75 6.85 8.76
C LEU A 110 -5.61 7.85 8.95
N GLY A 111 -4.63 7.90 8.04
CA GLY A 111 -3.50 8.82 8.11
C GLY A 111 -3.90 10.30 8.11
N ASP A 112 -5.10 10.63 7.61
CA ASP A 112 -5.65 11.99 7.67
C ASP A 112 -6.23 12.34 9.05
N PHE A 113 -6.70 11.36 9.83
CA PHE A 113 -7.47 11.57 11.07
C PHE A 113 -6.74 11.12 12.33
N ILE A 114 -5.83 10.16 12.20
CA ILE A 114 -5.09 9.58 13.33
C ILE A 114 -3.61 9.94 13.19
N PRO A 115 -2.92 10.30 14.31
CA PRO A 115 -1.48 10.54 14.26
C PRO A 115 -0.74 9.34 13.65
N LEU A 116 0.08 9.57 12.65
CA LEU A 116 0.84 8.50 11.97
C LEU A 116 1.64 7.64 12.96
N ARG A 117 2.13 8.26 14.04
CA ARG A 117 2.81 7.52 15.11
C ARG A 117 1.92 6.45 15.72
N ARG A 118 0.65 6.74 16.05
CA ARG A 118 -0.28 5.75 16.60
C ARG A 118 -0.53 4.61 15.62
N ILE A 119 -0.66 4.94 14.33
CA ILE A 119 -0.82 3.92 13.27
C ILE A 119 0.37 2.98 13.26
N VAL A 120 1.60 3.52 13.33
CA VAL A 120 2.82 2.71 13.36
C VAL A 120 2.94 1.92 14.66
N ASP A 121 2.69 2.53 15.83
CA ASP A 121 2.79 1.86 17.13
C ASP A 121 1.81 0.68 17.21
N VAL A 122 0.55 0.86 16.76
CA VAL A 122 -0.44 -0.21 16.64
C VAL A 122 0.01 -1.26 15.61
N GLY A 123 0.54 -0.83 14.47
CA GLY A 123 1.05 -1.72 13.43
C GLY A 123 2.17 -2.63 13.95
N VAL A 124 3.10 -2.06 14.70
CA VAL A 124 4.17 -2.85 15.34
C VAL A 124 3.62 -3.82 16.38
N GLY A 125 2.65 -3.40 17.20
CA GLY A 125 1.94 -4.29 18.11
C GLY A 125 1.30 -5.49 17.39
N LEU A 126 0.67 -5.23 16.23
CA LEU A 126 0.08 -6.28 15.41
C LEU A 126 1.13 -7.24 14.82
N ILE A 127 2.31 -6.73 14.43
CA ILE A 127 3.43 -7.58 14.00
C ILE A 127 3.85 -8.51 15.14
N VAL A 128 4.05 -7.98 16.35
CA VAL A 128 4.47 -8.78 17.51
C VAL A 128 3.46 -9.86 17.82
N VAL A 129 2.19 -9.46 17.98
CA VAL A 129 1.10 -10.40 18.30
C VAL A 129 0.95 -11.45 17.19
N GLY A 130 0.94 -11.03 15.92
CA GLY A 130 0.84 -11.94 14.78
C GLY A 130 2.01 -12.91 14.70
N SER A 131 3.24 -12.46 14.96
CA SER A 131 4.42 -13.33 14.93
C SER A 131 4.40 -14.37 16.05
N LEU A 132 4.08 -13.96 17.26
CA LEU A 132 4.00 -14.86 18.41
C LEU A 132 2.85 -15.87 18.27
N LEU A 133 1.66 -15.40 17.89
CA LEU A 133 0.51 -16.27 17.65
C LEU A 133 0.81 -17.29 16.54
N GLY A 134 1.41 -16.84 15.45
CA GLY A 134 1.72 -17.74 14.34
C GLY A 134 2.73 -18.80 14.72
N PHE A 135 3.74 -18.44 15.50
CA PHE A 135 4.73 -19.39 15.98
C PHE A 135 4.14 -20.43 16.96
N VAL A 136 3.31 -19.96 17.91
CA VAL A 136 2.65 -20.85 18.91
C VAL A 136 1.59 -21.74 18.26
N PHE A 137 0.80 -21.22 17.33
CA PHE A 137 -0.29 -21.94 16.64
C PHE A 137 0.10 -22.39 15.23
N SER A 138 1.37 -22.67 15.01
CA SER A 138 1.91 -23.09 13.70
C SER A 138 1.31 -24.40 13.17
N SER A 139 0.74 -25.24 14.03
CA SER A 139 0.05 -26.47 13.65
C SER A 139 -1.41 -26.27 13.22
N SER A 140 -1.98 -25.06 13.37
CA SER A 140 -3.37 -24.74 13.05
C SER A 140 -3.48 -23.86 11.82
N LEU A 141 -4.26 -24.29 10.82
CA LEU A 141 -4.56 -23.48 9.63
C LEU A 141 -5.12 -22.11 10.00
N VAL A 142 -6.09 -22.06 10.89
CA VAL A 142 -6.71 -20.81 11.35
C VAL A 142 -5.70 -19.94 12.08
N GLY A 143 -4.85 -20.54 12.93
CA GLY A 143 -3.78 -19.84 13.63
C GLY A 143 -2.81 -19.15 12.68
N ILE A 144 -2.37 -19.84 11.64
CA ILE A 144 -1.47 -19.29 10.61
C ILE A 144 -2.16 -18.17 9.83
N ILE A 145 -3.40 -18.35 9.39
CA ILE A 145 -4.13 -17.34 8.62
C ILE A 145 -4.32 -16.07 9.46
N VAL A 146 -4.74 -16.19 10.71
CA VAL A 146 -4.92 -15.03 11.60
C VAL A 146 -3.60 -14.34 11.87
N ALA A 147 -2.54 -15.10 12.16
CA ALA A 147 -1.20 -14.56 12.39
C ALA A 147 -0.71 -13.74 11.20
N ARG A 148 -0.82 -14.29 9.99
CA ARG A 148 -0.41 -13.62 8.76
C ARG A 148 -1.26 -12.39 8.45
N ALA A 149 -2.57 -12.45 8.71
CA ALA A 149 -3.44 -11.29 8.58
C ALA A 149 -3.00 -10.14 9.51
N LEU A 150 -2.71 -10.45 10.78
CA LEU A 150 -2.22 -9.47 11.77
C LEU A 150 -0.86 -8.89 11.36
N GLN A 151 0.09 -9.74 10.93
CA GLN A 151 1.38 -9.29 10.42
C GLN A 151 1.22 -8.37 9.22
N THR A 152 0.33 -8.73 8.29
CA THR A 152 0.05 -7.94 7.07
C THR A 152 -0.50 -6.57 7.42
N LEU A 153 -1.48 -6.49 8.33
CA LEU A 153 -1.95 -5.21 8.86
C LEU A 153 -0.81 -4.41 9.49
N GLY A 154 0.05 -5.08 10.23
CA GLY A 154 1.14 -4.43 10.95
C GLY A 154 2.17 -3.76 10.05
N TYR A 155 2.78 -4.48 9.12
CA TYR A 155 3.82 -3.89 8.26
C TYR A 155 3.21 -2.92 7.23
N GLN A 156 1.95 -3.11 6.82
CA GLN A 156 1.27 -2.17 5.93
C GLN A 156 1.03 -0.80 6.61
N ALA A 157 0.88 -0.76 7.93
CA ALA A 157 0.83 0.50 8.67
C ALA A 157 2.13 1.32 8.48
N ALA A 158 3.29 0.67 8.57
CA ALA A 158 4.58 1.30 8.32
C ALA A 158 4.75 1.75 6.85
N ALA A 159 4.31 0.92 5.90
CA ALA A 159 4.31 1.24 4.48
C ALA A 159 3.47 2.49 4.17
N SER A 160 2.25 2.55 4.69
CA SER A 160 1.34 3.67 4.47
C SER A 160 1.87 4.95 5.12
N ALA A 161 2.39 4.88 6.35
CA ALA A 161 3.02 6.01 7.01
C ALA A 161 4.25 6.51 6.22
N TYR A 162 5.07 5.60 5.69
CA TYR A 162 6.19 5.93 4.82
C TYR A 162 5.73 6.71 3.58
N MET A 163 4.73 6.19 2.85
CA MET A 163 4.24 6.83 1.62
C MET A 163 3.63 8.20 1.88
N ILE A 164 2.85 8.36 2.96
CA ILE A 164 2.28 9.66 3.35
C ILE A 164 3.40 10.68 3.60
N LEU A 165 4.44 10.29 4.34
CA LEU A 165 5.58 11.17 4.63
C LEU A 165 6.46 11.44 3.40
N ALA A 166 6.74 10.42 2.59
CA ALA A 166 7.56 10.55 1.38
C ALA A 166 6.90 11.46 0.34
N THR A 167 5.59 11.32 0.14
CA THR A 167 4.84 12.15 -0.82
C THR A 167 4.67 13.60 -0.35
N ALA A 168 4.76 13.87 0.96
CA ALA A 168 4.71 15.21 1.53
C ALA A 168 6.02 16.01 1.33
N ILE A 169 7.11 15.39 0.88
CA ILE A 169 8.38 16.06 0.59
C ILE A 169 8.21 17.04 -0.57
N ARG A 170 8.56 18.31 -0.35
CA ARG A 170 8.40 19.39 -1.35
C ARG A 170 9.34 19.26 -2.54
N ASP A 171 10.59 18.85 -2.30
CA ASP A 171 11.60 18.68 -3.35
C ASP A 171 11.24 17.47 -4.23
N PRO A 172 10.95 17.67 -5.54
CA PRO A 172 10.56 16.58 -6.44
C PRO A 172 11.64 15.50 -6.58
N LYS A 173 12.93 15.88 -6.52
CA LYS A 173 14.05 14.93 -6.62
C LYS A 173 14.11 14.02 -5.41
N LYS A 174 14.05 14.60 -4.21
CA LYS A 174 14.05 13.84 -2.95
C LYS A 174 12.79 12.98 -2.84
N ARG A 175 11.62 13.52 -3.19
CA ARG A 175 10.37 12.75 -3.23
C ARG A 175 10.47 11.54 -4.16
N GLY A 176 10.97 11.74 -5.39
CA GLY A 176 11.21 10.66 -6.34
C GLY A 176 12.17 9.61 -5.82
N LEU A 177 13.25 10.03 -5.14
CA LEU A 177 14.20 9.11 -4.51
C LEU A 177 13.53 8.24 -3.44
N TYR A 178 12.78 8.83 -2.51
CA TYR A 178 12.15 8.04 -1.43
C TYR A 178 11.02 7.13 -1.95
N VAL A 179 10.24 7.57 -2.93
CA VAL A 179 9.26 6.69 -3.59
C VAL A 179 9.96 5.55 -4.32
N GLY A 180 11.07 5.82 -5.01
CA GLY A 180 11.91 4.80 -5.65
C GLY A 180 12.50 3.81 -4.65
N LEU A 181 12.94 4.27 -3.46
CA LEU A 181 13.41 3.40 -2.38
C LEU A 181 12.31 2.45 -1.87
N MET A 182 11.06 2.89 -1.82
CA MET A 182 9.92 2.02 -1.48
C MET A 182 9.76 0.88 -2.49
N CYS A 183 9.83 1.20 -3.80
CA CYS A 183 9.78 0.19 -4.86
C CYS A 183 10.98 -0.78 -4.76
N ALA A 184 12.18 -0.26 -4.52
CA ALA A 184 13.39 -1.06 -4.35
C ALA A 184 13.29 -1.99 -3.12
N ALA A 185 12.75 -1.50 -2.00
CA ALA A 185 12.53 -2.30 -0.80
C ALA A 185 11.49 -3.42 -1.03
N PHE A 186 10.44 -3.15 -1.82
CA PHE A 186 9.48 -4.18 -2.20
C PHE A 186 10.13 -5.28 -3.05
N GLN A 187 10.85 -4.91 -4.11
CA GLN A 187 11.49 -5.88 -5.00
C GLN A 187 12.64 -6.62 -4.31
N GLY A 188 13.48 -5.91 -3.56
CA GLY A 188 14.55 -6.51 -2.76
C GLY A 188 14.00 -7.43 -1.67
N GLY A 189 12.95 -6.99 -0.96
CA GLY A 189 12.24 -7.82 0.02
C GLY A 189 11.62 -9.06 -0.60
N THR A 190 11.10 -8.96 -1.83
CA THR A 190 10.58 -10.11 -2.58
C THR A 190 11.68 -11.11 -2.90
N ALA A 191 12.80 -10.66 -3.46
CA ALA A 191 13.93 -11.53 -3.79
C ALA A 191 14.52 -12.23 -2.54
N ILE A 192 14.77 -11.45 -1.48
CA ILE A 192 15.27 -12.00 -0.20
C ILE A 192 14.24 -12.94 0.41
N GLY A 193 12.95 -12.60 0.34
CA GLY A 193 11.87 -13.42 0.86
C GLY A 193 11.78 -14.79 0.18
N MET A 194 11.89 -14.83 -1.14
CA MET A 194 11.91 -16.10 -1.89
C MET A 194 13.13 -16.95 -1.52
N LEU A 195 14.31 -16.34 -1.45
CA LEU A 195 15.53 -17.06 -1.05
C LEU A 195 15.44 -17.58 0.39
N SER A 196 15.06 -16.73 1.33
CA SER A 196 14.90 -17.12 2.74
C SER A 196 13.79 -18.14 2.93
N GLY A 197 12.69 -18.01 2.17
CA GLY A 197 11.58 -18.96 2.18
C GLY A 197 12.02 -20.37 1.80
N GLY A 198 12.79 -20.51 0.72
CA GLY A 198 13.36 -21.80 0.32
C GLY A 198 14.26 -22.42 1.38
N ILE A 199 15.24 -21.64 1.90
CA ILE A 199 16.20 -22.13 2.90
C ILE A 199 15.50 -22.47 4.24
N LEU A 200 14.62 -21.60 4.72
CA LEU A 200 13.94 -21.82 6.00
C LEU A 200 12.89 -22.91 5.94
N ALA A 201 12.32 -23.18 4.76
CA ALA A 201 11.39 -24.28 4.59
C ALA A 201 12.05 -25.63 4.87
N ASP A 202 13.33 -25.80 4.57
CA ASP A 202 14.07 -27.04 4.82
C ASP A 202 14.44 -27.23 6.30
N ILE A 203 14.54 -26.15 7.06
CA ILE A 203 14.86 -26.18 8.50
C ILE A 203 13.57 -26.18 9.33
N ASN A 204 12.85 -25.08 9.26
CA ASN A 204 11.54 -24.87 9.90
C ASN A 204 10.86 -23.63 9.30
N TRP A 205 9.81 -23.82 8.51
CA TRP A 205 9.06 -22.73 7.89
C TRP A 205 8.42 -21.76 8.90
N ALA A 206 8.15 -22.21 10.15
CA ALA A 206 7.59 -21.34 11.18
C ALA A 206 8.52 -20.16 11.55
N LEU A 207 9.82 -20.27 11.27
CA LEU A 207 10.79 -19.18 11.47
C LEU A 207 10.49 -17.98 10.56
N LEU A 208 9.84 -18.19 9.41
CA LEU A 208 9.39 -17.09 8.54
C LEU A 208 8.43 -16.13 9.25
N LEU A 209 7.65 -16.64 10.21
CA LEU A 209 6.74 -15.83 11.02
C LEU A 209 7.48 -14.89 11.99
N LEU A 210 8.72 -15.20 12.32
CA LEU A 210 9.52 -14.39 13.25
C LEU A 210 10.33 -13.30 12.56
N ILE A 211 10.54 -13.40 11.23
CA ILE A 211 11.30 -12.39 10.46
C ILE A 211 10.82 -10.95 10.68
N PRO A 212 9.49 -10.65 10.68
CA PRO A 212 9.03 -9.28 10.88
C PRO A 212 9.38 -8.70 12.25
N LEU A 213 9.64 -9.55 13.27
CA LEU A 213 10.08 -9.09 14.60
C LEU A 213 11.43 -8.38 14.56
N ALA A 214 12.31 -8.72 13.60
CA ALA A 214 13.56 -7.99 13.41
C ALA A 214 13.32 -6.49 13.10
N GLY A 215 12.16 -6.14 12.58
CA GLY A 215 11.73 -4.75 12.37
C GLY A 215 11.59 -3.93 13.66
N LEU A 216 11.44 -4.58 14.82
CA LEU A 216 11.44 -3.91 16.13
C LEU A 216 12.75 -3.17 16.41
N ALA A 217 13.86 -3.63 15.88
CA ALA A 217 15.16 -2.96 16.00
C ALA A 217 15.15 -1.56 15.32
N CYS A 218 14.21 -1.29 14.42
CA CYS A 218 14.05 0.02 13.78
C CYS A 218 13.34 1.05 14.68
N LEU A 219 12.59 0.63 15.71
CA LEU A 219 11.81 1.51 16.57
C LEU A 219 12.65 2.53 17.36
N PRO A 220 13.75 2.16 18.04
CA PRO A 220 14.55 3.13 18.78
C PRO A 220 15.18 4.18 17.88
N ILE A 221 15.49 3.83 16.61
CA ILE A 221 16.04 4.75 15.62
C ILE A 221 15.01 5.81 15.21
N MET A 222 13.75 5.39 15.08
CA MET A 222 12.63 6.28 14.73
C MET A 222 12.32 7.28 15.85
N GLY A 223 12.42 6.84 17.11
CA GLY A 223 12.15 7.67 18.29
C GLY A 223 10.75 8.32 18.28
N ARG A 224 10.63 9.54 18.86
CA ARG A 224 9.37 10.30 18.90
C ARG A 224 9.18 11.26 17.72
N ARG A 225 9.91 11.07 16.62
CA ARG A 225 10.01 12.04 15.52
C ARG A 225 8.94 11.92 14.45
N VAL A 226 8.03 10.96 14.55
CA VAL A 226 6.92 10.83 13.59
C VAL A 226 5.92 11.95 13.83
N PRO A 227 5.56 12.75 12.80
CA PRO A 227 4.63 13.87 12.96
C PRO A 227 3.29 13.45 13.52
N ALA A 228 2.78 14.21 14.50
CA ALA A 228 1.53 13.92 15.21
C ALA A 228 0.31 14.66 14.63
N ARG A 229 0.41 15.18 13.39
CA ARG A 229 -0.63 16.01 12.81
C ARG A 229 -1.84 15.18 12.39
N THR A 230 -3.02 15.64 12.81
CA THR A 230 -4.31 15.07 12.45
C THR A 230 -5.22 16.15 11.89
N ARG A 231 -6.07 15.76 10.98
CA ARG A 231 -7.15 16.59 10.46
C ARG A 231 -8.40 16.39 11.31
N ALA A 232 -9.09 17.48 11.67
CA ALA A 232 -10.40 17.34 12.29
C ALA A 232 -11.40 16.82 11.24
N GLY A 233 -11.94 15.63 11.45
CA GLY A 233 -12.89 14.99 10.55
C GLY A 233 -13.37 13.64 11.08
N ARG A 234 -14.32 13.02 10.38
CA ARG A 234 -14.82 11.68 10.71
C ARG A 234 -14.42 10.70 9.61
N VAL A 235 -13.90 9.56 10.02
CA VAL A 235 -13.62 8.44 9.10
C VAL A 235 -14.94 7.89 8.58
N ASP A 236 -15.04 7.71 7.26
CA ASP A 236 -16.19 7.06 6.62
C ASP A 236 -16.11 5.54 6.80
N VAL A 237 -16.46 5.09 8.01
CA VAL A 237 -16.42 3.66 8.36
C VAL A 237 -17.37 2.84 7.49
N VAL A 238 -18.53 3.40 7.11
CA VAL A 238 -19.54 2.70 6.30
C VAL A 238 -19.02 2.49 4.87
N GLY A 239 -18.49 3.54 4.24
CA GLY A 239 -17.89 3.44 2.91
C GLY A 239 -16.72 2.46 2.88
N LEU A 240 -15.88 2.48 3.91
CA LEU A 240 -14.76 1.57 4.05
C LEU A 240 -15.22 0.11 4.22
N ALA A 241 -16.28 -0.14 5.02
CA ALA A 241 -16.85 -1.48 5.20
C ALA A 241 -17.43 -2.04 3.89
N ILE A 242 -18.18 -1.22 3.14
CA ILE A 242 -18.73 -1.61 1.84
C ILE A 242 -17.58 -1.93 0.86
N PHE A 243 -16.56 -1.08 0.81
CA PHE A 243 -15.40 -1.30 -0.05
C PHE A 243 -14.64 -2.58 0.30
N SER A 244 -14.41 -2.84 1.60
CA SER A 244 -13.75 -4.06 2.08
C SER A 244 -14.55 -5.31 1.73
N SER A 245 -15.88 -5.24 1.85
CA SER A 245 -16.79 -6.33 1.47
C SER A 245 -16.75 -6.60 -0.04
N LEU A 246 -16.66 -5.56 -0.86
CA LEU A 246 -16.50 -5.70 -2.31
C LEU A 246 -15.16 -6.33 -2.68
N ALA A 247 -14.06 -5.95 -2.02
CA ALA A 247 -12.74 -6.54 -2.23
C ALA A 247 -12.75 -8.03 -1.87
N LEU A 248 -13.40 -8.40 -0.76
CA LEU A 248 -13.60 -9.79 -0.37
C LEU A 248 -14.42 -10.57 -1.40
N LEU A 249 -15.57 -10.04 -1.84
CA LEU A 249 -16.41 -10.66 -2.85
C LEU A 249 -15.67 -10.84 -4.18
N LEU A 250 -14.90 -9.83 -4.61
CA LEU A 250 -14.09 -9.93 -5.83
C LEU A 250 -13.08 -11.08 -5.76
N THR A 251 -12.43 -11.24 -4.60
CA THR A 251 -11.47 -12.33 -4.39
C THR A 251 -12.17 -13.70 -4.38
N LEU A 252 -13.35 -13.80 -3.76
CA LEU A 252 -14.13 -15.03 -3.75
C LEU A 252 -14.63 -15.39 -5.16
N VAL A 253 -15.05 -14.42 -5.96
CA VAL A 253 -15.40 -14.63 -7.38
C VAL A 253 -14.20 -15.12 -8.18
N ALA A 254 -13.01 -14.57 -7.93
CA ALA A 254 -11.79 -14.98 -8.62
C ALA A 254 -11.37 -16.42 -8.24
N ALA A 255 -11.58 -16.81 -6.98
CA ALA A 255 -11.26 -18.16 -6.50
C ALA A 255 -12.29 -19.22 -6.96
N ASN A 256 -13.58 -18.87 -6.92
CA ASN A 256 -14.69 -19.76 -7.28
C ASN A 256 -15.79 -18.94 -7.99
N PRO A 257 -15.81 -18.89 -9.33
CA PRO A 257 -16.75 -18.07 -10.08
C PRO A 257 -18.18 -18.65 -10.08
N HIS A 258 -18.91 -18.46 -8.98
CA HIS A 258 -20.33 -18.79 -8.89
C HIS A 258 -21.19 -17.57 -9.27
N TRP A 259 -22.30 -17.82 -10.00
CA TRP A 259 -23.20 -16.76 -10.48
C TRP A 259 -23.75 -15.87 -9.34
N TRP A 260 -24.03 -16.43 -8.16
CA TRP A 260 -24.54 -15.67 -7.01
C TRP A 260 -23.47 -14.75 -6.39
N LEU A 261 -22.18 -15.12 -6.44
CA LEU A 261 -21.09 -14.23 -6.02
C LEU A 261 -20.92 -13.07 -6.99
N ILE A 262 -21.05 -13.35 -8.30
CA ILE A 262 -21.01 -12.30 -9.34
C ILE A 262 -22.19 -11.34 -9.16
N ALA A 263 -23.39 -11.88 -8.93
CA ALA A 263 -24.57 -11.07 -8.65
C ALA A 263 -24.39 -10.20 -7.39
N GLY A 264 -23.82 -10.78 -6.32
CA GLY A 264 -23.48 -10.06 -5.09
C GLY A 264 -22.46 -8.95 -5.33
N LEU A 265 -21.44 -9.19 -6.15
CA LEU A 265 -20.41 -8.20 -6.50
C LEU A 265 -21.03 -7.02 -7.30
N VAL A 266 -21.88 -7.31 -8.29
CA VAL A 266 -22.58 -6.29 -9.08
C VAL A 266 -23.50 -5.47 -8.18
N LEU A 267 -24.32 -6.13 -7.36
CA LEU A 267 -25.24 -5.45 -6.44
C LEU A 267 -24.49 -4.59 -5.44
N GLY A 268 -23.43 -5.12 -4.83
CA GLY A 268 -22.56 -4.40 -3.91
C GLY A 268 -21.89 -3.19 -4.59
N GLY A 269 -21.45 -3.32 -5.84
CA GLY A 269 -20.91 -2.23 -6.65
C GLY A 269 -21.93 -1.12 -6.90
N VAL A 270 -23.18 -1.48 -7.19
CA VAL A 270 -24.28 -0.52 -7.34
C VAL A 270 -24.58 0.20 -6.02
N ILE A 271 -24.62 -0.54 -4.91
CA ILE A 271 -24.82 0.03 -3.57
C ILE A 271 -23.70 1.00 -3.25
N PHE A 272 -22.43 0.61 -3.48
CA PHE A 272 -21.26 1.47 -3.27
C PHE A 272 -21.33 2.75 -4.12
N TRP A 273 -21.66 2.63 -5.41
CA TRP A 273 -21.80 3.78 -6.30
C TRP A 273 -22.88 4.75 -5.85
N ARG A 274 -24.03 4.24 -5.39
CA ARG A 274 -25.11 5.06 -4.83
C ARG A 274 -24.70 5.69 -3.50
N TYR A 275 -23.99 4.95 -2.66
CA TYR A 275 -23.50 5.43 -1.37
C TYR A 275 -22.55 6.61 -1.54
N ILE A 276 -21.48 6.47 -2.35
CA ILE A 276 -20.52 7.57 -2.56
C ILE A 276 -21.12 8.83 -3.20
N GLY A 277 -22.28 8.69 -3.83
CA GLY A 277 -23.01 9.82 -4.39
C GLY A 277 -23.94 10.55 -3.41
N ARG A 278 -24.24 9.93 -2.25
CA ARG A 278 -25.13 10.46 -1.21
C ARG A 278 -24.42 10.82 0.07
N ALA A 279 -23.28 10.21 0.36
CA ALA A 279 -22.51 10.46 1.56
C ALA A 279 -22.00 11.91 1.60
N ARG A 280 -22.14 12.58 2.76
CA ARG A 280 -21.69 13.99 2.94
C ARG A 280 -20.17 14.14 2.90
N ALA A 281 -19.43 13.11 3.33
CA ALA A 281 -17.98 13.08 3.31
C ALA A 281 -17.50 11.65 2.99
N PRO A 282 -17.69 11.18 1.71
CA PRO A 282 -17.25 9.85 1.34
C PRO A 282 -15.72 9.79 1.32
N PHE A 283 -15.13 8.65 1.71
CA PHE A 283 -13.69 8.44 1.68
C PHE A 283 -13.13 8.44 0.25
N ILE A 284 -13.96 8.07 -0.74
CA ILE A 284 -13.67 8.21 -2.18
C ILE A 284 -14.82 8.95 -2.84
N THR A 285 -14.51 9.98 -3.62
CA THR A 285 -15.51 10.76 -4.36
C THR A 285 -15.76 10.17 -5.74
N ARG A 286 -16.92 10.43 -6.33
CA ARG A 286 -17.22 10.02 -7.72
C ARG A 286 -16.21 10.59 -8.72
N SER A 287 -15.73 11.81 -8.49
CA SER A 287 -14.73 12.46 -9.34
C SER A 287 -13.42 11.69 -9.43
N PHE A 288 -13.11 10.86 -8.44
CA PHE A 288 -11.96 9.98 -8.47
C PHE A 288 -12.06 8.94 -9.60
N PHE A 289 -13.24 8.38 -9.84
CA PHE A 289 -13.46 7.40 -10.91
C PHE A 289 -13.68 8.02 -12.29
N THR A 290 -14.15 9.27 -12.33
CA THR A 290 -14.43 9.98 -13.60
C THR A 290 -13.23 10.74 -14.15
N ASN A 291 -12.14 10.86 -13.41
CA ASN A 291 -10.90 11.50 -13.85
C ASN A 291 -10.14 10.60 -14.85
N VAL A 292 -10.30 10.88 -16.15
CA VAL A 292 -9.74 10.08 -17.25
C VAL A 292 -8.21 9.92 -17.18
N PRO A 293 -7.38 10.95 -16.94
CA PRO A 293 -5.93 10.81 -16.79
C PRO A 293 -5.55 9.84 -15.69
N TRP A 294 -6.24 9.94 -14.55
CA TRP A 294 -6.03 9.06 -13.39
C TRP A 294 -6.46 7.62 -13.68
N ALA A 295 -7.63 7.43 -14.29
CA ALA A 295 -8.14 6.11 -14.68
C ALA A 295 -7.18 5.38 -15.63
N ARG A 296 -6.60 6.10 -16.62
CA ARG A 296 -5.58 5.54 -17.52
C ARG A 296 -4.34 5.09 -16.76
N SER A 297 -3.83 5.91 -15.84
CA SER A 297 -2.64 5.56 -15.05
C SER A 297 -2.90 4.31 -14.19
N ILE A 298 -4.05 4.21 -13.54
CA ILE A 298 -4.41 3.03 -12.74
C ILE A 298 -4.60 1.79 -13.61
N SER A 299 -5.24 1.92 -14.77
CA SER A 299 -5.41 0.79 -15.69
C SER A 299 -4.05 0.23 -16.15
N LEU A 300 -3.09 1.09 -16.46
CA LEU A 300 -1.73 0.67 -16.80
C LEU A 300 -1.04 -0.04 -15.64
N ILE A 301 -1.12 0.52 -14.43
CA ILE A 301 -0.57 -0.10 -13.23
C ILE A 301 -1.22 -1.47 -12.99
N LEU A 302 -2.55 -1.56 -13.10
CA LEU A 302 -3.29 -2.81 -12.92
C LEU A 302 -2.82 -3.87 -13.91
N ILE A 303 -2.69 -3.53 -15.19
CA ILE A 303 -2.20 -4.46 -16.22
C ILE A 303 -0.79 -4.96 -15.88
N VAL A 304 0.14 -4.05 -15.54
CA VAL A 304 1.52 -4.41 -15.18
C VAL A 304 1.55 -5.33 -13.95
N TYR A 305 0.74 -5.03 -12.93
CA TYR A 305 0.66 -5.87 -11.73
C TYR A 305 0.03 -7.24 -12.03
N CYS A 306 -1.05 -7.29 -12.81
CA CYS A 306 -1.64 -8.56 -13.24
C CYS A 306 -0.62 -9.42 -14.00
N MET A 307 0.13 -8.84 -14.92
CA MET A 307 1.20 -9.57 -15.63
C MET A 307 2.28 -10.08 -14.67
N ASN A 308 2.72 -9.25 -13.72
CA ASN A 308 3.76 -9.64 -12.75
C ASN A 308 3.31 -10.83 -11.89
N PHE A 309 2.08 -10.81 -11.38
CA PHE A 309 1.54 -11.89 -10.54
C PHE A 309 1.14 -13.15 -11.32
N THR A 310 0.89 -13.04 -12.62
CA THR A 310 0.56 -14.20 -13.47
C THR A 310 1.82 -14.95 -13.90
N VAL A 311 2.93 -14.26 -14.11
CA VAL A 311 4.19 -14.89 -14.54
C VAL A 311 4.77 -15.80 -13.44
N ALA A 312 4.68 -15.41 -12.17
CA ALA A 312 5.24 -16.18 -11.07
C ALA A 312 4.69 -17.63 -10.95
N PRO A 313 3.35 -17.88 -11.00
CA PRO A 313 2.82 -19.24 -10.98
C PRO A 313 2.99 -20.02 -12.30
N LEU A 314 3.27 -19.34 -13.42
CA LEU A 314 3.54 -20.02 -14.70
C LEU A 314 4.99 -20.53 -14.83
N MET A 315 5.87 -20.04 -13.97
CA MET A 315 7.28 -20.47 -13.95
C MET A 315 7.55 -21.59 -12.93
N ASN A 316 6.58 -21.99 -12.13
CA ASN A 316 6.60 -23.13 -11.24
C ASN A 316 5.83 -24.32 -11.83
#